data_1aa9ee7616f44d56a3a2aa56659b7eb0
#
_entry.id   1aa9ee7616f44d56a3a2aa56659b7eb0
#
_cell.length_a   1.000
_cell.length_b   1.000
_cell.length_c   1.000
_cell.angle_alpha   90.00
_cell.angle_beta   90.00
_cell.angle_gamma   90.00
#
_symmetry.space_group_name_H-M   'P 1'
#
loop_
_entity.id
_entity.type
_entity.pdbx_description
1 polymer ?
#
loop_
_entity_poly.entity_id
_entity_poly.type
_entity_poly.pdbx_seq_one_letter_code
_entity_poly.pdbx_strand_id
1 'polypeptide(L)'
;MYLKKLKIGNVELENNIILAPMAGITDLPFRVICKEYGAGLVCTEMVSSRALFYSDEKTKKLLNTNNEKRPISFQIFGSDEETFEFSANYLNNIADIIDINMGCPAPKVVKNGDGSKLLLDLEKAEKLIKAVVKNAKVPVTLKIRKGWDKEHIVATKVAQIAEKNGISAITVHGRTRTEFFSGEVDLDIIKKVKESVNIPVIGNGNIVDEKSAKKMFEYTGVDGIMIGRGALGKPWIFKQIIHYLKTGMLLPEPSLNEKLEVIKKHINLEVQEKGDIVATKELRKHIAWYTKNLKNSSEFRGKINTIENSKEL
;
A
#
# COMPACT_ATOMS: atom_id res chain seq x y z
N MET A 1 11.71 -3.88 -21.30
CA MET A 1 10.62 -2.91 -21.04
C MET A 1 10.18 -3.13 -19.59
N TYR A 2 10.21 -2.10 -18.72
CA TYR A 2 9.89 -2.24 -17.28
C TYR A 2 8.40 -2.30 -17.00
N LEU A 3 7.60 -1.57 -17.77
CA LEU A 3 6.15 -1.60 -17.66
C LEU A 3 5.61 -2.84 -18.39
N LYS A 4 4.91 -3.68 -17.66
CA LYS A 4 4.32 -4.95 -18.17
C LYS A 4 3.06 -5.29 -17.40
N LYS A 5 2.21 -6.12 -17.96
CA LYS A 5 1.19 -6.81 -17.18
C LYS A 5 1.86 -7.63 -16.09
N LEU A 6 1.25 -7.75 -14.93
CA LEU A 6 1.74 -8.55 -13.82
C LEU A 6 0.69 -9.56 -13.41
N LYS A 7 1.08 -10.83 -13.31
CA LYS A 7 0.22 -11.89 -12.83
C LYS A 7 0.59 -12.25 -11.39
N ILE A 8 -0.40 -12.21 -10.50
CA ILE A 8 -0.28 -12.61 -9.08
C ILE A 8 -1.25 -13.78 -8.86
N GLY A 9 -0.74 -14.99 -8.75
CA GLY A 9 -1.58 -16.18 -8.79
C GLY A 9 -2.40 -16.26 -10.08
N ASN A 10 -3.73 -16.24 -9.95
CA ASN A 10 -4.68 -16.21 -11.09
C ASN A 10 -5.17 -14.80 -11.44
N VAL A 11 -4.76 -13.75 -10.70
CA VAL A 11 -5.14 -12.36 -10.94
C VAL A 11 -4.16 -11.67 -11.88
N GLU A 12 -4.63 -11.17 -13.02
CA GLU A 12 -3.85 -10.40 -13.98
C GLU A 12 -4.07 -8.88 -13.76
N LEU A 13 -2.99 -8.15 -13.57
CA LEU A 13 -2.98 -6.68 -13.46
C LEU A 13 -2.69 -6.06 -14.83
N GLU A 14 -3.37 -4.97 -15.17
CA GLU A 14 -3.13 -4.21 -16.41
C GLU A 14 -1.69 -3.68 -16.52
N ASN A 15 -1.08 -3.39 -15.37
CA ASN A 15 0.32 -2.98 -15.25
C ASN A 15 0.87 -3.32 -13.85
N ASN A 16 2.16 -3.15 -13.68
CA ASN A 16 2.91 -3.52 -12.48
C ASN A 16 3.23 -2.34 -11.54
N ILE A 17 2.41 -1.28 -11.56
CA ILE A 17 2.53 -0.12 -10.66
C ILE A 17 1.39 -0.16 -9.64
N ILE A 18 1.71 -0.28 -8.35
CA ILE A 18 0.78 -0.64 -7.28
C ILE A 18 0.70 0.49 -6.25
N LEU A 19 -0.51 0.79 -5.73
CA LEU A 19 -0.69 1.67 -4.58
C LEU A 19 -0.47 0.88 -3.29
N ALA A 20 0.40 1.40 -2.41
CA ALA A 20 0.69 0.77 -1.12
C ALA A 20 -0.45 0.93 -0.11
N PRO A 21 -0.65 -0.04 0.80
CA PRO A 21 -1.53 0.13 1.94
C PRO A 21 -0.97 1.17 2.91
N MET A 22 -1.78 2.16 3.27
CA MET A 22 -1.42 3.23 4.21
C MET A 22 -2.59 3.54 5.15
N ALA A 23 -2.46 3.19 6.42
CA ALA A 23 -3.49 3.40 7.44
C ALA A 23 -3.91 4.88 7.54
N GLY A 24 -5.22 5.14 7.51
CA GLY A 24 -5.82 6.45 7.49
C GLY A 24 -5.64 7.23 6.18
N ILE A 25 -5.24 6.57 5.08
CA ILE A 25 -4.92 7.25 3.82
C ILE A 25 -5.50 6.51 2.61
N THR A 26 -5.29 5.18 2.51
CA THR A 26 -5.76 4.40 1.36
C THR A 26 -7.17 3.86 1.58
N ASP A 27 -8.06 4.75 1.99
CA ASP A 27 -9.49 4.54 2.01
C ASP A 27 -10.09 4.46 0.59
N LEU A 28 -11.35 4.14 0.49
CA LEU A 28 -12.05 3.98 -0.79
C LEU A 28 -11.89 5.21 -1.71
N PRO A 29 -12.13 6.48 -1.27
CA PRO A 29 -11.97 7.65 -2.11
C PRO A 29 -10.59 7.80 -2.73
N PHE A 30 -9.53 7.63 -1.93
CA PHE A 30 -8.16 7.78 -2.41
C PHE A 30 -7.76 6.64 -3.36
N ARG A 31 -8.18 5.40 -3.09
CA ARG A 31 -7.93 4.26 -3.98
C ARG A 31 -8.60 4.45 -5.34
N VAL A 32 -9.87 4.90 -5.37
CA VAL A 32 -10.61 5.20 -6.61
C VAL A 32 -9.83 6.19 -7.47
N ILE A 33 -9.39 7.30 -6.88
CA ILE A 33 -8.61 8.32 -7.59
C ILE A 33 -7.29 7.74 -8.14
N CYS A 34 -6.51 7.02 -7.31
CA CYS A 34 -5.26 6.40 -7.77
C CYS A 34 -5.48 5.38 -8.90
N LYS A 35 -6.59 4.63 -8.84
CA LYS A 35 -6.96 3.67 -9.89
C LYS A 35 -7.28 4.37 -11.21
N GLU A 36 -7.98 5.50 -11.18
CA GLU A 36 -8.25 6.31 -12.38
C GLU A 36 -6.98 6.88 -13.01
N TYR A 37 -5.98 7.19 -12.19
CA TYR A 37 -4.66 7.58 -12.68
C TYR A 37 -3.78 6.41 -13.13
N GLY A 38 -4.29 5.19 -13.13
CA GLY A 38 -3.66 4.03 -13.75
C GLY A 38 -2.94 3.09 -12.79
N ALA A 39 -3.16 3.17 -11.47
CA ALA A 39 -2.64 2.14 -10.57
C ALA A 39 -3.16 0.76 -11.00
N GLY A 40 -2.24 -0.19 -11.30
CA GLY A 40 -2.59 -1.55 -11.73
C GLY A 40 -3.30 -2.34 -10.62
N LEU A 41 -2.87 -2.12 -9.38
CA LEU A 41 -3.49 -2.67 -8.18
C LEU A 41 -3.55 -1.59 -7.11
N VAL A 42 -4.63 -1.59 -6.32
CA VAL A 42 -4.75 -0.78 -5.11
C VAL A 42 -4.90 -1.69 -3.89
N CYS A 43 -4.29 -1.26 -2.78
CA CYS A 43 -4.39 -1.98 -1.52
C CYS A 43 -5.25 -1.20 -0.52
N THR A 44 -6.14 -1.89 0.19
CA THR A 44 -6.91 -1.28 1.28
C THR A 44 -5.99 -0.81 2.41
N GLU A 45 -6.53 -0.07 3.37
CA GLU A 45 -5.89 0.09 4.66
C GLU A 45 -5.69 -1.29 5.32
N MET A 46 -4.73 -1.39 6.22
CA MET A 46 -4.53 -2.65 6.94
C MET A 46 -5.64 -2.90 7.96
N VAL A 47 -6.24 -4.07 7.90
CA VAL A 47 -7.36 -4.50 8.74
C VAL A 47 -6.85 -5.44 9.83
N SER A 48 -7.22 -5.18 11.08
CA SER A 48 -6.88 -6.08 12.19
C SER A 48 -7.68 -7.38 12.09
N SER A 49 -6.98 -8.52 11.96
CA SER A 49 -7.61 -9.84 11.94
C SER A 49 -8.42 -10.10 13.22
N ARG A 50 -7.89 -9.68 14.37
CA ARG A 50 -8.56 -9.81 15.66
C ARG A 50 -9.83 -8.94 15.72
N ALA A 51 -9.78 -7.68 15.26
CA ALA A 51 -10.97 -6.83 15.25
C ALA A 51 -12.03 -7.36 14.28
N LEU A 52 -11.62 -7.91 13.14
CA LEU A 52 -12.53 -8.56 12.19
C LEU A 52 -13.19 -9.80 12.81
N PHE A 53 -12.43 -10.63 13.51
CA PHE A 53 -12.91 -11.82 14.22
C PHE A 53 -14.01 -11.47 15.23
N TYR A 54 -13.82 -10.38 15.98
CA TYR A 54 -14.83 -9.90 16.95
C TYR A 54 -15.90 -8.99 16.31
N SER A 55 -16.02 -8.97 14.98
CA SER A 55 -17.06 -8.26 14.24
C SER A 55 -17.11 -6.74 14.50
N ASP A 56 -15.95 -6.09 14.72
CA ASP A 56 -15.87 -4.65 14.92
C ASP A 56 -16.40 -3.88 13.70
N GLU A 57 -17.43 -3.07 13.91
CA GLU A 57 -18.11 -2.35 12.84
C GLU A 57 -17.23 -1.29 12.16
N LYS A 58 -16.29 -0.69 12.88
CA LYS A 58 -15.34 0.26 12.28
C LYS A 58 -14.38 -0.45 11.35
N THR A 59 -13.95 -1.64 11.74
CA THR A 59 -13.10 -2.51 10.93
C THR A 59 -13.80 -2.96 9.66
N LYS A 60 -15.09 -3.31 9.73
CA LYS A 60 -15.88 -3.68 8.54
C LYS A 60 -16.01 -2.54 7.53
N LYS A 61 -16.08 -1.28 7.99
CA LYS A 61 -16.11 -0.11 7.09
C LYS A 61 -14.84 0.03 6.25
N LEU A 62 -13.68 -0.40 6.76
CA LEU A 62 -12.42 -0.39 5.99
C LEU A 62 -12.43 -1.37 4.81
N LEU A 63 -13.36 -2.33 4.81
CA LEU A 63 -13.53 -3.32 3.75
C LEU A 63 -14.49 -2.85 2.64
N ASN A 64 -15.02 -1.62 2.73
CA ASN A 64 -15.90 -1.08 1.70
C ASN A 64 -15.14 -0.87 0.38
N THR A 65 -15.69 -1.44 -0.68
CA THR A 65 -15.17 -1.34 -2.06
C THR A 65 -16.30 -1.08 -3.06
N ASN A 66 -17.40 -0.49 -2.61
CA ASN A 66 -18.55 -0.19 -3.45
C ASN A 66 -18.13 0.67 -4.65
N ASN A 67 -18.46 0.19 -5.86
CA ASN A 67 -18.12 0.85 -7.13
C ASN A 67 -16.62 1.02 -7.40
N GLU A 68 -15.75 0.35 -6.67
CA GLU A 68 -14.30 0.40 -6.89
C GLU A 68 -13.88 -0.54 -8.04
N LYS A 69 -13.07 -0.04 -8.98
CA LYS A 69 -12.57 -0.85 -10.10
C LYS A 69 -11.59 -1.92 -9.61
N ARG A 70 -11.88 -3.17 -9.96
CA ARG A 70 -11.03 -4.34 -9.66
C ARG A 70 -9.74 -4.36 -10.51
N PRO A 71 -8.67 -5.08 -10.07
CA PRO A 71 -8.58 -5.83 -8.82
C PRO A 71 -8.18 -4.97 -7.61
N ILE A 72 -8.55 -5.47 -6.40
CA ILE A 72 -8.29 -4.84 -5.11
C ILE A 72 -7.61 -5.86 -4.18
N SER A 73 -6.55 -5.44 -3.51
CA SER A 73 -5.87 -6.22 -2.47
C SER A 73 -6.32 -5.79 -1.08
N PHE A 74 -6.77 -6.74 -0.27
CA PHE A 74 -7.17 -6.50 1.12
C PHE A 74 -6.03 -6.88 2.05
N GLN A 75 -5.50 -5.90 2.78
CA GLN A 75 -4.39 -6.15 3.70
C GLN A 75 -4.88 -6.44 5.12
N ILE A 76 -4.45 -7.57 5.69
CA ILE A 76 -4.70 -7.95 7.08
C ILE A 76 -3.41 -7.91 7.90
N PHE A 77 -3.54 -7.64 9.20
CA PHE A 77 -2.46 -7.74 10.19
C PHE A 77 -2.94 -8.37 11.48
N GLY A 78 -2.03 -9.04 12.17
CA GLY A 78 -2.27 -9.74 13.41
C GLY A 78 -1.09 -10.65 13.75
N SER A 79 -1.23 -11.44 14.82
CA SER A 79 -0.21 -12.36 15.30
C SER A 79 -0.80 -13.66 15.90
N ASP A 80 -2.04 -13.95 15.54
CA ASP A 80 -2.80 -15.11 16.01
C ASP A 80 -3.34 -15.91 14.83
N GLU A 81 -3.15 -17.23 14.84
CA GLU A 81 -3.50 -18.12 13.72
C GLU A 81 -5.00 -18.21 13.49
N GLU A 82 -5.80 -18.35 14.56
CA GLU A 82 -7.26 -18.49 14.45
C GLU A 82 -7.90 -17.25 13.82
N THR A 83 -7.47 -16.06 14.26
CA THR A 83 -7.99 -14.80 13.70
C THR A 83 -7.56 -14.59 12.24
N PHE A 84 -6.39 -15.09 11.83
CA PHE A 84 -5.96 -15.08 10.42
C PHE A 84 -6.74 -16.07 9.55
N GLU A 85 -7.01 -17.29 10.04
CA GLU A 85 -7.87 -18.26 9.37
C GLU A 85 -9.27 -17.70 9.14
N PHE A 86 -9.87 -17.12 10.20
CA PHE A 86 -11.17 -16.45 10.09
C PHE A 86 -11.14 -15.32 9.04
N SER A 87 -10.12 -14.46 9.09
CA SER A 87 -10.00 -13.33 8.17
C SER A 87 -9.86 -13.77 6.72
N ALA A 88 -9.07 -14.82 6.45
CA ALA A 88 -8.94 -15.40 5.12
C ALA A 88 -10.26 -15.92 4.59
N ASN A 89 -11.00 -16.68 5.41
CA ASN A 89 -12.33 -17.19 5.05
C ASN A 89 -13.33 -16.05 4.78
N TYR A 90 -13.34 -15.02 5.62
CA TYR A 90 -14.22 -13.86 5.46
C TYR A 90 -13.94 -13.12 4.15
N LEU A 91 -12.67 -12.88 3.84
CA LEU A 91 -12.23 -12.10 2.67
C LEU A 91 -12.39 -12.86 1.34
N ASN A 92 -12.54 -14.18 1.34
CA ASN A 92 -12.68 -14.98 0.12
C ASN A 92 -13.83 -14.53 -0.80
N ASN A 93 -14.86 -13.87 -0.25
CA ASN A 93 -16.02 -13.44 -1.01
C ASN A 93 -15.93 -12.01 -1.53
N ILE A 94 -14.94 -11.23 -1.07
CA ILE A 94 -14.86 -9.80 -1.38
C ILE A 94 -13.50 -9.37 -1.93
N ALA A 95 -12.42 -10.12 -1.65
CA ALA A 95 -11.07 -9.79 -2.09
C ALA A 95 -10.74 -10.43 -3.45
N ASP A 96 -9.93 -9.74 -4.26
CA ASP A 96 -9.22 -10.36 -5.39
C ASP A 96 -7.88 -10.94 -4.93
N ILE A 97 -7.25 -10.30 -3.96
CA ILE A 97 -5.98 -10.69 -3.34
C ILE A 97 -6.08 -10.43 -1.84
N ILE A 98 -5.59 -11.36 -1.01
CA ILE A 98 -5.38 -11.14 0.42
C ILE A 98 -3.90 -10.85 0.64
N ASP A 99 -3.56 -9.74 1.28
CA ASP A 99 -2.19 -9.36 1.58
C ASP A 99 -1.90 -9.44 3.09
N ILE A 100 -0.82 -10.09 3.47
CA ILE A 100 -0.41 -10.21 4.88
C ILE A 100 0.59 -9.09 5.19
N ASN A 101 0.32 -8.31 6.25
CA ASN A 101 1.23 -7.28 6.72
C ASN A 101 2.24 -7.84 7.73
N MET A 102 3.51 -7.89 7.34
CA MET A 102 4.66 -8.13 8.24
C MET A 102 5.68 -6.99 8.14
N GLY A 103 5.20 -5.76 7.87
CA GLY A 103 6.06 -4.60 7.66
C GLY A 103 5.68 -3.33 8.43
N CYS A 104 4.51 -3.26 9.06
CA CYS A 104 4.09 -2.08 9.81
C CYS A 104 5.01 -1.82 11.01
N PRO A 105 5.64 -0.62 11.10
CA PRO A 105 6.56 -0.30 12.18
C PRO A 105 5.89 0.39 13.37
N ALA A 106 4.58 0.68 13.29
CA ALA A 106 3.85 1.51 14.24
C ALA A 106 3.91 0.94 15.66
N PRO A 107 4.21 1.76 16.70
CA PRO A 107 4.37 1.28 18.07
C PRO A 107 3.20 0.45 18.60
N LYS A 108 1.97 0.89 18.32
CA LYS A 108 0.74 0.17 18.72
C LYS A 108 0.63 -1.22 18.09
N VAL A 109 1.09 -1.38 16.84
CA VAL A 109 1.05 -2.66 16.12
C VAL A 109 2.13 -3.60 16.66
N VAL A 110 3.38 -3.14 16.72
CA VAL A 110 4.50 -4.00 17.14
C VAL A 110 4.45 -4.37 18.61
N LYS A 111 3.83 -3.55 19.48
CA LYS A 111 3.63 -3.88 20.90
C LYS A 111 2.75 -5.12 21.09
N ASN A 112 1.81 -5.35 20.17
CA ASN A 112 0.92 -6.51 20.19
C ASN A 112 1.54 -7.77 19.55
N GLY A 113 2.78 -7.69 19.07
CA GLY A 113 3.44 -8.80 18.36
C GLY A 113 3.17 -8.83 16.87
N ASP A 114 2.47 -7.83 16.32
CA ASP A 114 2.00 -7.76 14.94
C ASP A 114 2.98 -7.04 14.01
N GLY A 115 2.69 -7.07 12.72
CA GLY A 115 3.42 -6.32 11.69
C GLY A 115 4.89 -6.70 11.63
N SER A 116 5.79 -5.71 11.66
CA SER A 116 7.24 -5.96 11.56
C SER A 116 7.83 -6.71 12.77
N LYS A 117 7.11 -6.84 13.88
CA LYS A 117 7.56 -7.65 15.03
C LYS A 117 7.70 -9.13 14.66
N LEU A 118 6.88 -9.62 13.73
CA LEU A 118 6.94 -10.99 13.22
C LEU A 118 8.27 -11.32 12.51
N LEU A 119 9.02 -10.31 12.07
CA LEU A 119 10.35 -10.54 11.49
C LEU A 119 11.41 -10.99 12.48
N LEU A 120 11.12 -10.95 13.79
CA LEU A 120 11.97 -11.50 14.85
C LEU A 120 11.64 -12.96 15.21
N ASP A 121 10.52 -13.49 14.70
CA ASP A 121 10.07 -14.86 14.97
C ASP A 121 9.57 -15.49 13.66
N LEU A 122 10.51 -16.09 12.93
CA LEU A 122 10.22 -16.63 11.60
C LEU A 122 9.39 -17.91 11.65
N GLU A 123 9.42 -18.66 12.74
CA GLU A 123 8.57 -19.85 12.93
C GLU A 123 7.11 -19.42 13.07
N LYS A 124 6.85 -18.39 13.88
CA LYS A 124 5.52 -17.78 14.00
C LYS A 124 5.06 -17.17 12.67
N ALA A 125 5.92 -16.44 12.00
CA ALA A 125 5.61 -15.86 10.67
C ALA A 125 5.20 -16.96 9.68
N GLU A 126 5.92 -18.09 9.63
CA GLU A 126 5.60 -19.24 8.79
C GLU A 126 4.23 -19.85 9.10
N LYS A 127 3.91 -20.05 10.41
CA LYS A 127 2.60 -20.56 10.84
C LYS A 127 1.46 -19.67 10.39
N LEU A 128 1.61 -18.35 10.57
CA LEU A 128 0.62 -17.36 10.14
C LEU A 128 0.42 -17.36 8.62
N ILE A 129 1.50 -17.45 7.83
CA ILE A 129 1.42 -17.58 6.38
C ILE A 129 0.62 -18.82 5.99
N LYS A 130 0.94 -19.98 6.59
CA LYS A 130 0.23 -21.25 6.35
C LYS A 130 -1.26 -21.14 6.68
N ALA A 131 -1.60 -20.53 7.81
CA ALA A 131 -2.98 -20.34 8.25
C ALA A 131 -3.79 -19.55 7.19
N VAL A 132 -3.25 -18.46 6.66
CA VAL A 132 -3.93 -17.67 5.62
C VAL A 132 -4.00 -18.43 4.30
N VAL A 133 -2.87 -18.97 3.81
CA VAL A 133 -2.82 -19.65 2.50
C VAL A 133 -3.74 -20.87 2.45
N LYS A 134 -3.80 -21.66 3.54
CA LYS A 134 -4.67 -22.84 3.63
C LYS A 134 -6.16 -22.50 3.53
N ASN A 135 -6.57 -21.33 4.01
CA ASN A 135 -7.97 -20.93 4.11
C ASN A 135 -8.39 -19.95 2.98
N ALA A 136 -7.43 -19.39 2.25
CA ALA A 136 -7.70 -18.48 1.14
C ALA A 136 -8.09 -19.23 -0.14
N LYS A 137 -9.12 -18.72 -0.84
CA LYS A 137 -9.54 -19.16 -2.20
C LYS A 137 -9.00 -18.24 -3.29
N VAL A 138 -8.44 -17.11 -2.90
CA VAL A 138 -7.82 -16.10 -3.76
C VAL A 138 -6.31 -16.06 -3.50
N PRO A 139 -5.49 -15.50 -4.42
CA PRO A 139 -4.06 -15.38 -4.21
C PRO A 139 -3.73 -14.65 -2.91
N VAL A 140 -2.72 -15.15 -2.19
CA VAL A 140 -2.20 -14.52 -0.98
C VAL A 140 -0.86 -13.89 -1.28
N THR A 141 -0.67 -12.64 -0.87
CA THR A 141 0.61 -11.90 -0.97
C THR A 141 1.14 -11.54 0.42
N LEU A 142 2.40 -11.19 0.48
CA LEU A 142 3.06 -10.83 1.72
C LEU A 142 3.79 -9.49 1.56
N LYS A 143 3.57 -8.55 2.49
CA LYS A 143 4.32 -7.29 2.52
C LYS A 143 5.21 -7.20 3.75
N ILE A 144 6.53 -7.07 3.51
CA ILE A 144 7.56 -7.05 4.55
C ILE A 144 8.42 -5.78 4.51
N ARG A 145 9.21 -5.61 5.57
CA ARG A 145 10.43 -4.79 5.58
C ARG A 145 11.67 -5.68 5.44
N LYS A 146 12.86 -5.08 5.19
CA LYS A 146 14.11 -5.84 5.08
C LYS A 146 14.49 -6.57 6.38
N GLY A 147 13.96 -6.11 7.52
CA GLY A 147 14.20 -6.68 8.84
C GLY A 147 13.69 -5.78 9.96
N TRP A 148 13.96 -6.16 11.20
CA TRP A 148 13.62 -5.38 12.39
C TRP A 148 14.58 -4.20 12.61
N ASP A 149 15.86 -4.48 12.61
CA ASP A 149 16.98 -3.53 12.75
C ASP A 149 18.17 -3.99 11.89
N LYS A 150 19.33 -3.36 12.05
CA LYS A 150 20.53 -3.67 11.26
C LYS A 150 21.12 -5.06 11.54
N GLU A 151 20.86 -5.61 12.72
CA GLU A 151 21.34 -6.93 13.15
C GLU A 151 20.38 -8.05 12.72
N HIS A 152 19.11 -7.71 12.49
CA HIS A 152 18.05 -8.64 12.12
C HIS A 152 17.54 -8.36 10.70
N ILE A 153 18.40 -8.52 9.69
CA ILE A 153 18.04 -8.44 8.27
C ILE A 153 17.62 -9.82 7.79
N VAL A 154 16.34 -10.02 7.54
CA VAL A 154 15.76 -11.35 7.29
C VAL A 154 14.94 -11.47 6.00
N ALA A 155 14.86 -10.40 5.19
CA ALA A 155 13.95 -10.32 4.03
C ALA A 155 14.09 -11.50 3.07
N THR A 156 15.34 -11.91 2.72
CA THR A 156 15.59 -13.05 1.82
C THR A 156 15.05 -14.36 2.41
N LYS A 157 15.31 -14.61 3.70
CA LYS A 157 14.85 -15.82 4.38
C LYS A 157 13.32 -15.86 4.48
N VAL A 158 12.68 -14.71 4.78
CA VAL A 158 11.22 -14.61 4.83
C VAL A 158 10.62 -14.82 3.44
N ALA A 159 11.24 -14.31 2.38
CA ALA A 159 10.76 -14.52 1.00
C ALA A 159 10.78 -16.01 0.61
N GLN A 160 11.84 -16.73 0.95
CA GLN A 160 11.94 -18.18 0.70
C GLN A 160 10.89 -18.96 1.50
N ILE A 161 10.65 -18.61 2.77
CA ILE A 161 9.57 -19.18 3.57
C ILE A 161 8.22 -18.91 2.94
N ALA A 162 7.99 -17.68 2.47
CA ALA A 162 6.74 -17.26 1.84
C ALA A 162 6.46 -18.07 0.55
N GLU A 163 7.44 -18.17 -0.36
CA GLU A 163 7.31 -18.95 -1.58
C GLU A 163 7.03 -20.43 -1.30
N LYS A 164 7.81 -21.04 -0.40
CA LYS A 164 7.63 -22.44 0.02
C LYS A 164 6.22 -22.74 0.54
N ASN A 165 5.57 -21.74 1.15
CA ASN A 165 4.24 -21.88 1.75
C ASN A 165 3.10 -21.31 0.88
N GLY A 166 3.33 -21.06 -0.41
CA GLY A 166 2.29 -20.78 -1.39
C GLY A 166 1.91 -19.30 -1.52
N ILE A 167 2.73 -18.37 -1.02
CA ILE A 167 2.56 -16.93 -1.30
C ILE A 167 2.74 -16.69 -2.80
N SER A 168 1.82 -15.92 -3.39
CA SER A 168 1.77 -15.67 -4.83
C SER A 168 2.60 -14.46 -5.29
N ALA A 169 2.95 -13.54 -4.40
CA ALA A 169 3.89 -12.44 -4.64
C ALA A 169 4.35 -11.83 -3.30
N ILE A 170 5.52 -11.20 -3.29
CA ILE A 170 6.06 -10.54 -2.10
C ILE A 170 6.43 -9.08 -2.39
N THR A 171 6.03 -8.18 -1.49
CA THR A 171 6.43 -6.77 -1.52
C THR A 171 7.48 -6.50 -0.45
N VAL A 172 8.62 -5.94 -0.85
CA VAL A 172 9.75 -5.65 0.04
C VAL A 172 9.98 -4.16 0.18
N HIS A 173 9.79 -3.63 1.38
CA HIS A 173 10.26 -2.29 1.71
C HIS A 173 11.71 -2.37 2.18
N GLY A 174 12.62 -1.75 1.42
CA GLY A 174 14.07 -1.78 1.65
C GLY A 174 14.54 -0.97 2.88
N ARG A 175 13.76 -0.93 3.96
CA ARG A 175 14.11 -0.35 5.26
C ARG A 175 13.80 -1.32 6.38
N THR A 176 14.53 -1.21 7.49
CA THR A 176 14.20 -1.91 8.73
C THR A 176 13.02 -1.24 9.45
N ARG A 177 12.51 -1.90 10.49
CA ARG A 177 11.51 -1.30 11.38
C ARG A 177 12.07 -0.07 12.10
N THR A 178 13.31 -0.12 12.56
CA THR A 178 13.94 0.97 13.32
C THR A 178 14.27 2.19 12.46
N GLU A 179 14.51 2.02 11.17
CA GLU A 179 14.69 3.13 10.21
C GLU A 179 13.39 3.87 9.92
N PHE A 180 12.22 3.29 10.21
CA PHE A 180 10.90 3.87 9.93
C PHE A 180 10.75 4.34 8.48
N PHE A 181 10.95 5.64 8.25
CA PHE A 181 10.87 6.30 6.94
C PHE A 181 12.07 7.21 6.67
N SER A 182 13.09 7.18 7.53
CA SER A 182 14.33 7.95 7.40
C SER A 182 15.40 7.17 6.62
N GLY A 183 16.44 7.87 6.19
CA GLY A 183 17.56 7.28 5.46
C GLY A 183 17.21 6.80 4.04
N GLU A 184 18.18 6.20 3.39
CA GLU A 184 18.04 5.64 2.05
C GLU A 184 17.39 4.26 2.06
N VAL A 185 16.73 3.92 0.95
CA VAL A 185 16.19 2.58 0.73
C VAL A 185 17.33 1.67 0.26
N ASP A 186 17.45 0.54 0.90
CA ASP A 186 18.42 -0.49 0.55
C ASP A 186 17.89 -1.28 -0.68
N LEU A 187 18.41 -0.88 -1.85
CA LEU A 187 18.06 -1.53 -3.11
C LEU A 187 18.75 -2.89 -3.26
N ASP A 188 19.91 -3.10 -2.62
CA ASP A 188 20.65 -4.36 -2.68
C ASP A 188 19.87 -5.50 -2.03
N ILE A 189 19.21 -5.24 -0.90
CA ILE A 189 18.39 -6.26 -0.26
C ILE A 189 17.15 -6.60 -1.09
N ILE A 190 16.55 -5.61 -1.76
CA ILE A 190 15.42 -5.86 -2.66
C ILE A 190 15.88 -6.73 -3.84
N LYS A 191 17.03 -6.44 -4.42
CA LYS A 191 17.66 -7.23 -5.48
C LYS A 191 17.93 -8.67 -5.02
N LYS A 192 18.57 -8.83 -3.85
CA LYS A 192 18.82 -10.16 -3.25
C LYS A 192 17.55 -10.96 -3.03
N VAL A 193 16.46 -10.32 -2.60
CA VAL A 193 15.16 -11.00 -2.49
C VAL A 193 14.67 -11.43 -3.86
N LYS A 194 14.75 -10.55 -4.88
CA LYS A 194 14.35 -10.90 -6.26
C LYS A 194 15.14 -12.10 -6.81
N GLU A 195 16.42 -12.20 -6.51
CA GLU A 195 17.29 -13.29 -6.93
C GLU A 195 17.06 -14.60 -6.14
N SER A 196 16.37 -14.55 -4.99
CA SER A 196 16.22 -15.69 -4.08
C SER A 196 14.91 -16.45 -4.24
N VAL A 197 13.94 -15.95 -5.03
CA VAL A 197 12.62 -16.54 -5.22
C VAL A 197 12.16 -16.42 -6.68
N ASN A 198 11.24 -17.30 -7.08
CA ASN A 198 10.64 -17.32 -8.44
C ASN A 198 9.30 -16.57 -8.49
N ILE A 199 8.62 -16.39 -7.37
CA ILE A 199 7.39 -15.59 -7.30
C ILE A 199 7.66 -14.13 -7.60
N PRO A 200 6.67 -13.36 -8.10
CA PRO A 200 6.82 -11.93 -8.33
C PRO A 200 7.28 -11.18 -7.08
N VAL A 201 8.31 -10.34 -7.25
CA VAL A 201 8.82 -9.44 -6.21
C VAL A 201 8.48 -8.01 -6.56
N ILE A 202 7.91 -7.28 -5.61
CA ILE A 202 7.47 -5.89 -5.75
C ILE A 202 8.36 -5.01 -4.88
N GLY A 203 9.09 -4.09 -5.52
CA GLY A 203 9.97 -3.14 -4.82
C GLY A 203 9.21 -1.97 -4.23
N ASN A 204 9.50 -1.62 -2.97
CA ASN A 204 8.85 -0.51 -2.27
C ASN A 204 9.86 0.36 -1.52
N GLY A 205 9.61 1.67 -1.57
CA GLY A 205 10.34 2.69 -0.82
C GLY A 205 11.00 3.73 -1.73
N ASN A 206 10.96 5.01 -1.32
CA ASN A 206 11.53 6.17 -2.02
C ASN A 206 11.12 6.33 -3.50
N ILE A 207 9.97 5.79 -3.90
CA ILE A 207 9.42 6.04 -5.22
C ILE A 207 8.54 7.28 -5.12
N VAL A 208 9.04 8.40 -5.64
CA VAL A 208 8.41 9.73 -5.53
C VAL A 208 8.24 10.43 -6.88
N ASP A 209 8.85 9.87 -7.93
CA ASP A 209 8.81 10.34 -9.31
C ASP A 209 9.14 9.22 -10.30
N GLU A 210 9.15 9.56 -11.58
CA GLU A 210 9.39 8.64 -12.69
C GLU A 210 10.81 8.09 -12.70
N LYS A 211 11.79 8.90 -12.29
CA LYS A 211 13.21 8.52 -12.27
C LYS A 211 13.49 7.52 -11.15
N SER A 212 12.94 7.76 -9.96
CA SER A 212 13.06 6.82 -8.84
C SER A 212 12.32 5.50 -9.11
N ALA A 213 11.18 5.54 -9.81
CA ALA A 213 10.49 4.34 -10.28
C ALA A 213 11.36 3.53 -11.26
N LYS A 214 11.94 4.20 -12.27
CA LYS A 214 12.84 3.56 -13.23
C LYS A 214 14.06 2.97 -12.53
N LYS A 215 14.70 3.73 -11.63
CA LYS A 215 15.87 3.27 -10.84
C LYS A 215 15.56 1.99 -10.06
N MET A 216 14.37 1.90 -9.43
CA MET A 216 13.95 0.70 -8.71
C MET A 216 13.95 -0.51 -9.64
N PHE A 217 13.33 -0.44 -10.82
CA PHE A 217 13.31 -1.52 -11.79
C PHE A 217 14.71 -1.88 -12.31
N GLU A 218 15.48 -0.88 -12.72
CA GLU A 218 16.80 -1.07 -13.35
C GLU A 218 17.80 -1.73 -12.40
N TYR A 219 17.81 -1.26 -11.15
CA TYR A 219 18.81 -1.73 -10.20
C TYR A 219 18.44 -3.09 -9.59
N THR A 220 17.17 -3.29 -9.28
CA THR A 220 16.74 -4.46 -8.50
C THR A 220 16.18 -5.61 -9.33
N GLY A 221 15.77 -5.34 -10.57
CA GLY A 221 15.14 -6.35 -11.45
C GLY A 221 13.75 -6.81 -10.99
N VAL A 222 13.09 -6.10 -10.09
CA VAL A 222 11.76 -6.46 -9.57
C VAL A 222 10.68 -6.51 -10.65
N ASP A 223 9.65 -7.31 -10.40
CA ASP A 223 8.54 -7.51 -11.35
C ASP A 223 7.52 -6.39 -11.33
N GLY A 224 7.41 -5.68 -10.20
CA GLY A 224 6.53 -4.54 -10.01
C GLY A 224 7.08 -3.57 -8.97
N ILE A 225 6.46 -2.40 -8.87
CA ILE A 225 6.79 -1.40 -7.85
C ILE A 225 5.54 -0.98 -7.08
N MET A 226 5.74 -0.65 -5.79
CA MET A 226 4.65 -0.20 -4.92
C MET A 226 4.94 1.20 -4.41
N ILE A 227 3.99 2.12 -4.63
CA ILE A 227 4.10 3.53 -4.30
C ILE A 227 3.26 3.82 -3.05
N GLY A 228 3.91 4.34 -2.01
CA GLY A 228 3.22 4.83 -0.80
C GLY A 228 3.19 6.35 -0.78
N ARG A 229 4.03 6.97 0.04
CA ARG A 229 4.07 8.43 0.27
C ARG A 229 4.25 9.27 -0.99
N GLY A 230 4.83 8.72 -2.05
CA GLY A 230 4.95 9.41 -3.35
C GLY A 230 3.60 9.76 -4.00
N ALA A 231 2.52 9.07 -3.64
CA ALA A 231 1.17 9.34 -4.13
C ALA A 231 0.42 10.41 -3.31
N LEU A 232 0.93 10.80 -2.13
CA LEU A 232 0.26 11.77 -1.26
C LEU A 232 0.21 13.16 -1.90
N GLY A 233 -1.00 13.67 -2.15
CA GLY A 233 -1.24 14.92 -2.86
C GLY A 233 -0.78 14.89 -4.33
N LYS A 234 -0.45 13.71 -4.85
CA LYS A 234 0.05 13.51 -6.22
C LYS A 234 -0.47 12.19 -6.83
N PRO A 235 -1.78 11.89 -6.85
CA PRO A 235 -2.29 10.62 -7.39
C PRO A 235 -1.95 10.44 -8.88
N TRP A 236 -1.74 11.51 -9.64
CA TRP A 236 -1.29 11.48 -11.04
C TRP A 236 0.12 10.91 -11.24
N ILE A 237 0.87 10.64 -10.16
CA ILE A 237 2.18 9.98 -10.21
C ILE A 237 2.12 8.63 -10.96
N PHE A 238 1.02 7.89 -10.85
CA PHE A 238 0.82 6.64 -11.58
C PHE A 238 0.84 6.88 -13.09
N LYS A 239 0.05 7.85 -13.58
CA LYS A 239 0.02 8.24 -15.00
C LYS A 239 1.38 8.72 -15.50
N GLN A 240 2.08 9.52 -14.69
CA GLN A 240 3.40 10.04 -15.02
C GLN A 240 4.43 8.91 -15.16
N ILE A 241 4.50 8.01 -14.18
CA ILE A 241 5.41 6.85 -14.21
C ILE A 241 5.10 5.94 -15.40
N ILE A 242 3.83 5.60 -15.63
CA ILE A 242 3.40 4.76 -16.76
C ILE A 242 3.83 5.38 -18.09
N HIS A 243 3.59 6.68 -18.27
CA HIS A 243 3.99 7.37 -19.50
C HIS A 243 5.51 7.34 -19.70
N TYR A 244 6.26 7.68 -18.65
CA TYR A 244 7.72 7.69 -18.71
C TYR A 244 8.33 6.32 -18.99
N LEU A 245 7.82 5.27 -18.37
CA LEU A 245 8.30 3.91 -18.60
C LEU A 245 7.96 3.40 -20.02
N LYS A 246 6.90 3.93 -20.65
CA LYS A 246 6.52 3.60 -22.04
C LYS A 246 7.34 4.37 -23.07
N THR A 247 7.54 5.66 -22.85
CA THR A 247 8.02 6.59 -23.89
C THR A 247 9.42 7.15 -23.63
N GLY A 248 9.91 7.09 -22.40
CA GLY A 248 11.12 7.77 -21.94
C GLY A 248 10.94 9.29 -21.74
N MET A 249 9.74 9.85 -22.00
CA MET A 249 9.46 11.27 -21.88
C MET A 249 8.68 11.58 -20.61
N LEU A 250 8.99 12.71 -19.97
CA LEU A 250 8.26 13.19 -18.81
C LEU A 250 6.94 13.84 -19.25
N LEU A 251 5.87 13.60 -18.51
CA LEU A 251 4.66 14.40 -18.60
C LEU A 251 4.85 15.73 -17.83
N PRO A 252 4.23 16.83 -18.28
CA PRO A 252 4.17 18.05 -17.51
C PRO A 252 3.42 17.80 -16.18
N GLU A 253 3.76 18.58 -15.16
CA GLU A 253 2.93 18.61 -13.94
C GLU A 253 1.52 19.14 -14.29
N PRO A 254 0.47 18.59 -13.65
CA PRO A 254 -0.88 19.10 -13.83
C PRO A 254 -0.97 20.58 -13.50
N SER A 255 -1.71 21.31 -14.29
CA SER A 255 -2.07 22.71 -14.05
C SER A 255 -2.82 22.87 -12.71
N LEU A 256 -2.89 24.09 -12.20
CA LEU A 256 -3.64 24.36 -10.97
C LEU A 256 -5.12 23.95 -11.09
N ASN A 257 -5.73 24.21 -12.25
CA ASN A 257 -7.12 23.81 -12.50
C ASN A 257 -7.31 22.29 -12.45
N GLU A 258 -6.42 21.52 -13.09
CA GLU A 258 -6.48 20.06 -13.03
C GLU A 258 -6.30 19.54 -11.58
N LYS A 259 -5.39 20.15 -10.80
CA LYS A 259 -5.23 19.81 -9.37
C LYS A 259 -6.49 20.13 -8.58
N LEU A 260 -7.13 21.26 -8.82
CA LEU A 260 -8.40 21.65 -8.16
C LEU A 260 -9.52 20.66 -8.48
N GLU A 261 -9.63 20.18 -9.72
CA GLU A 261 -10.64 19.17 -10.07
C GLU A 261 -10.39 17.83 -9.34
N VAL A 262 -9.15 17.43 -9.17
CA VAL A 262 -8.81 16.23 -8.35
C VAL A 262 -9.20 16.44 -6.89
N ILE A 263 -8.91 17.62 -6.32
CA ILE A 263 -9.27 17.96 -4.93
C ILE A 263 -10.79 17.94 -4.75
N LYS A 264 -11.55 18.59 -5.60
CA LYS A 264 -13.02 18.60 -5.57
C LYS A 264 -13.59 17.19 -5.66
N LYS A 265 -13.05 16.38 -6.58
CA LYS A 265 -13.45 14.97 -6.68
C LYS A 265 -13.18 14.20 -5.41
N HIS A 266 -12.00 14.39 -4.80
CA HIS A 266 -11.65 13.73 -3.55
C HIS A 266 -12.60 14.13 -2.41
N ILE A 267 -12.90 15.43 -2.29
CA ILE A 267 -13.85 15.95 -1.30
C ILE A 267 -15.22 15.29 -1.50
N ASN A 268 -15.74 15.27 -2.72
CA ASN A 268 -17.06 14.69 -3.01
C ASN A 268 -17.12 13.19 -2.66
N LEU A 269 -16.12 12.43 -3.02
CA LEU A 269 -16.06 10.99 -2.71
C LEU A 269 -15.97 10.75 -1.20
N GLU A 270 -15.16 11.52 -0.47
CA GLU A 270 -15.05 11.40 0.98
C GLU A 270 -16.36 11.76 1.70
N VAL A 271 -17.04 12.83 1.26
CA VAL A 271 -18.33 13.22 1.84
C VAL A 271 -19.39 12.15 1.58
N GLN A 272 -19.43 11.56 0.38
CA GLN A 272 -20.34 10.47 0.05
C GLN A 272 -20.08 9.23 0.90
N GLU A 273 -18.81 8.90 1.16
CA GLU A 273 -18.42 7.69 1.89
C GLU A 273 -18.59 7.83 3.42
N LYS A 274 -18.22 8.99 3.98
CA LYS A 274 -18.07 9.15 5.45
C LYS A 274 -18.99 10.20 6.06
N GLY A 275 -19.71 10.97 5.24
CA GLY A 275 -20.48 12.13 5.67
C GLY A 275 -19.59 13.35 5.92
N ASP A 276 -20.19 14.54 5.92
CA ASP A 276 -19.51 15.85 5.87
C ASP A 276 -18.50 16.05 7.01
N ILE A 277 -18.90 15.80 8.24
CA ILE A 277 -18.06 16.08 9.44
C ILE A 277 -16.79 15.22 9.47
N VAL A 278 -16.90 13.92 9.18
CA VAL A 278 -15.77 13.00 9.20
C VAL A 278 -14.85 13.28 8.01
N ALA A 279 -15.43 13.40 6.81
CA ALA A 279 -14.72 13.73 5.60
C ALA A 279 -13.90 15.00 5.72
N THR A 280 -14.48 16.09 6.24
CA THR A 280 -13.77 17.37 6.45
C THR A 280 -12.53 17.19 7.31
N LYS A 281 -12.64 16.48 8.44
CA LYS A 281 -11.50 16.27 9.33
C LYS A 281 -10.38 15.43 8.69
N GLU A 282 -10.74 14.41 7.95
CA GLU A 282 -9.78 13.51 7.29
C GLU A 282 -9.14 14.15 6.05
N LEU A 283 -9.89 14.96 5.31
CA LEU A 283 -9.40 15.68 4.14
C LEU A 283 -8.36 16.75 4.47
N ARG A 284 -8.34 17.33 5.67
CA ARG A 284 -7.35 18.36 6.05
C ARG A 284 -5.92 17.93 5.71
N LYS A 285 -5.55 16.67 5.99
CA LYS A 285 -4.22 16.13 5.66
C LYS A 285 -4.01 15.98 4.16
N HIS A 286 -5.03 15.51 3.41
CA HIS A 286 -4.96 15.36 1.96
C HIS A 286 -4.81 16.69 1.25
N ILE A 287 -5.59 17.69 1.64
CA ILE A 287 -5.50 19.05 1.07
C ILE A 287 -4.15 19.69 1.38
N ALA A 288 -3.62 19.48 2.60
CA ALA A 288 -2.27 19.93 2.93
C ALA A 288 -1.19 19.30 2.03
N TRP A 289 -1.36 18.05 1.61
CA TRP A 289 -0.45 17.40 0.64
C TRP A 289 -0.65 17.91 -0.78
N TYR A 290 -1.90 18.07 -1.26
CA TYR A 290 -2.20 18.62 -2.59
C TYR A 290 -1.66 20.03 -2.78
N THR A 291 -1.67 20.84 -1.73
CA THR A 291 -1.23 22.24 -1.74
C THR A 291 0.24 22.43 -1.38
N LYS A 292 0.97 21.35 -1.13
CA LYS A 292 2.40 21.40 -0.83
C LYS A 292 3.15 22.07 -2.00
N ASN A 293 4.05 23.00 -1.67
CA ASN A 293 4.85 23.78 -2.62
C ASN A 293 4.09 24.85 -3.43
N LEU A 294 2.81 25.09 -3.17
CA LEU A 294 2.12 26.26 -3.71
C LEU A 294 2.50 27.54 -2.93
N LYS A 295 2.43 28.70 -3.60
CA LYS A 295 2.64 30.00 -2.94
C LYS A 295 1.67 30.12 -1.77
N ASN A 296 2.14 30.62 -0.63
CA ASN A 296 1.37 30.79 0.62
C ASN A 296 0.80 29.48 1.23
N SER A 297 1.31 28.31 0.83
CA SER A 297 0.80 27.02 1.31
C SER A 297 0.90 26.83 2.83
N SER A 298 1.81 27.52 3.51
CA SER A 298 1.93 27.46 4.98
C SER A 298 0.75 28.13 5.68
N GLU A 299 0.39 29.34 5.26
CA GLU A 299 -0.77 30.07 5.78
C GLU A 299 -2.07 29.32 5.47
N PHE A 300 -2.20 28.84 4.25
CA PHE A 300 -3.35 28.05 3.81
C PHE A 300 -3.55 26.79 4.65
N ARG A 301 -2.48 26.05 4.98
CA ARG A 301 -2.57 24.89 5.88
C ARG A 301 -3.02 25.25 7.29
N GLY A 302 -2.66 26.42 7.78
CA GLY A 302 -3.19 26.93 9.04
C GLY A 302 -4.72 27.07 9.01
N LYS A 303 -5.25 27.68 7.95
CA LYS A 303 -6.69 27.88 7.74
C LYS A 303 -7.44 26.54 7.58
N ILE A 304 -6.90 25.59 6.83
CA ILE A 304 -7.54 24.26 6.63
C ILE A 304 -7.84 23.57 7.98
N ASN A 305 -6.99 23.73 8.98
CA ASN A 305 -7.17 23.07 10.28
C ASN A 305 -8.38 23.59 11.06
N THR A 306 -8.90 24.77 10.73
CA THR A 306 -10.07 25.38 11.37
C THR A 306 -11.38 25.14 10.62
N ILE A 307 -11.34 24.63 9.40
CA ILE A 307 -12.52 24.36 8.59
C ILE A 307 -13.33 23.19 9.19
N GLU A 308 -14.63 23.39 9.35
CA GLU A 308 -15.52 22.43 10.03
C GLU A 308 -16.46 21.69 9.08
N ASN A 309 -16.66 22.17 7.85
CA ASN A 309 -17.52 21.55 6.83
C ASN A 309 -16.84 21.55 5.45
N SER A 310 -17.25 20.62 4.60
CA SER A 310 -16.62 20.39 3.29
C SER A 310 -16.86 21.52 2.28
N LYS A 311 -17.86 22.38 2.47
CA LYS A 311 -18.14 23.50 1.57
C LYS A 311 -17.09 24.60 1.69
N GLU A 312 -16.41 24.66 2.83
CA GLU A 312 -15.34 25.62 3.07
C GLU A 312 -13.96 25.11 2.62
N LEU A 313 -13.83 23.80 2.40
CA LEU A 313 -12.61 23.16 1.85
C LEU A 313 -12.47 23.48 0.36
#